data_54d1dd298d552ea25bab4ad27cf0704a
#
_entry.id   54d1dd298d552ea25bab4ad27cf0704a
#
_cell.length_a   1.000
_cell.length_b   1.000
_cell.length_c   1.000
_cell.angle_alpha   90.00
_cell.angle_beta   90.00
_cell.angle_gamma   90.00
#
_symmetry.space_group_name_H-M   'P 1'
#
loop_
_entity.id
_entity.type
_entity.pdbx_description
1 polymer ?
#
loop_
_entity_poly.entity_id
_entity_poly.type
_entity_poly.pdbx_seq_one_letter_code
_entity_poly.pdbx_strand_id
1 'polypeptide(L)'
;MQRTVLVTGAAGFIGAALSIRLLQRGDRVVGLDNLNDYYDPSLKQARLDRINSREDADRFEFIKGELADREAIESLFANQQIDRVVHLAAQAGVRHSLKFPHVYIDSNVTGFLHVLEGCRYHDVEHLVYASTSSVYGSDTSMPFSEHKGADHPMTLYAATKRANEHMAHGYS
;
A
#
# COMPACT_ATOMS: atom_id res chain seq x y z
N MET A 1 7.39 -23.40 -0.33
CA MET A 1 8.56 -22.51 -0.04
C MET A 1 8.06 -21.33 0.76
N GLN A 2 8.77 -20.92 1.78
CA GLN A 2 8.54 -19.65 2.50
C GLN A 2 8.82 -18.50 1.57
N ARG A 3 7.95 -17.47 1.56
CA ARG A 3 8.15 -16.27 0.76
C ARG A 3 8.31 -15.05 1.66
N THR A 4 9.06 -14.07 1.19
CA THR A 4 9.14 -12.75 1.82
C THR A 4 8.13 -11.83 1.15
N VAL A 5 7.17 -11.33 1.93
CA VAL A 5 6.10 -10.45 1.43
C VAL A 5 6.22 -9.08 2.06
N LEU A 6 6.43 -8.05 1.24
CA LEU A 6 6.31 -6.66 1.68
C LEU A 6 4.83 -6.28 1.75
N VAL A 7 4.39 -5.81 2.92
CA VAL A 7 3.06 -5.23 3.12
C VAL A 7 3.22 -3.75 3.46
N THR A 8 2.88 -2.86 2.54
CA THR A 8 2.84 -1.43 2.86
C THR A 8 1.49 -1.07 3.49
N GLY A 9 1.46 -0.12 4.40
CA GLY A 9 0.28 0.15 5.22
C GLY A 9 0.05 -0.94 6.28
N ALA A 10 1.13 -1.57 6.75
CA ALA A 10 1.08 -2.74 7.63
C ALA A 10 0.43 -2.47 9.00
N ALA A 11 0.50 -1.24 9.51
CA ALA A 11 -0.18 -0.83 10.74
C ALA A 11 -1.65 -0.40 10.51
N GLY A 12 -2.10 -0.38 9.25
CA GLY A 12 -3.48 -0.10 8.88
C GLY A 12 -4.43 -1.26 9.19
N PHE A 13 -5.74 -1.04 9.03
CA PHE A 13 -6.78 -2.04 9.32
C PHE A 13 -6.60 -3.32 8.47
N ILE A 14 -6.49 -3.16 7.16
CA ILE A 14 -6.34 -4.30 6.23
C ILE A 14 -4.93 -4.86 6.32
N GLY A 15 -3.90 -3.99 6.33
CA GLY A 15 -2.50 -4.41 6.33
C GLY A 15 -2.12 -5.27 7.54
N ALA A 16 -2.58 -4.91 8.75
CA ALA A 16 -2.34 -5.71 9.95
C ALA A 16 -3.02 -7.08 9.89
N ALA A 17 -4.28 -7.13 9.44
CA ALA A 17 -5.01 -8.38 9.29
C ALA A 17 -4.35 -9.31 8.24
N LEU A 18 -3.92 -8.73 7.12
CA LEU A 18 -3.19 -9.47 6.08
C LEU A 18 -1.84 -9.99 6.59
N SER A 19 -1.06 -9.13 7.28
CA SER A 19 0.24 -9.55 7.85
C SER A 19 0.09 -10.76 8.76
N ILE A 20 -0.93 -10.76 9.64
CA ILE A 20 -1.25 -11.92 10.49
C ILE A 20 -1.57 -13.16 9.63
N ARG A 21 -2.35 -13.01 8.57
CA ARG A 21 -2.71 -14.13 7.70
C ARG A 21 -1.52 -14.71 6.93
N LEU A 22 -0.60 -13.84 6.49
CA LEU A 22 0.64 -14.26 5.82
C LEU A 22 1.57 -15.02 6.78
N LEU A 23 1.73 -14.53 8.01
CA LEU A 23 2.49 -15.21 9.06
C LEU A 23 1.93 -16.62 9.35
N GLN A 24 0.58 -16.73 9.49
CA GLN A 24 -0.10 -18.02 9.67
C GLN A 24 0.13 -18.99 8.50
N ARG A 25 0.29 -18.47 7.28
CA ARG A 25 0.61 -19.27 6.09
C ARG A 25 2.06 -19.75 6.07
N GLY A 26 2.92 -19.17 6.92
CA GLY A 26 4.34 -19.53 7.02
C GLY A 26 5.27 -18.56 6.28
N ASP A 27 4.78 -17.44 5.77
CA ASP A 27 5.60 -16.44 5.10
C ASP A 27 6.39 -15.57 6.09
N ARG A 28 7.49 -14.99 5.61
CA ARG A 28 8.14 -13.84 6.24
C ARG A 28 7.43 -12.56 5.78
N VAL A 29 7.15 -11.66 6.68
CA VAL A 29 6.45 -10.40 6.38
C VAL A 29 7.32 -9.20 6.75
N VAL A 30 7.58 -8.35 5.78
CA VAL A 30 8.16 -7.02 5.99
C VAL A 30 7.03 -6.00 5.95
N GLY A 31 6.73 -5.38 7.07
CA GLY A 31 5.67 -4.38 7.19
C GLY A 31 6.23 -2.97 7.11
N LEU A 32 5.74 -2.14 6.19
CA LEU A 32 6.07 -0.72 6.09
C LEU A 32 4.85 0.13 6.44
N ASP A 33 5.01 1.10 7.33
CA ASP A 33 4.00 2.14 7.63
C ASP A 33 4.69 3.39 8.18
N ASN A 34 4.14 4.57 7.93
CA ASN A 34 4.70 5.82 8.45
C ASN A 34 4.17 6.19 9.84
N LEU A 35 3.13 5.50 10.31
CA LEU A 35 2.44 5.75 11.58
C LEU A 35 1.91 7.19 11.69
N ASN A 36 1.48 7.79 10.56
CA ASN A 36 0.93 9.15 10.57
C ASN A 36 -0.33 9.24 11.46
N ASP A 37 -0.69 10.48 11.80
CA ASP A 37 -1.80 10.84 12.68
C ASP A 37 -3.11 11.14 11.94
N TYR A 38 -3.27 10.65 10.71
CA TYR A 38 -4.52 10.82 9.94
C TYR A 38 -5.74 10.29 10.73
N TYR A 39 -5.54 9.26 11.52
CA TYR A 39 -6.43 8.82 12.58
C TYR A 39 -5.58 8.43 13.81
N ASP A 40 -6.22 8.15 14.95
CA ASP A 40 -5.54 7.87 16.22
C ASP A 40 -4.37 6.88 16.07
N PRO A 41 -3.11 7.31 16.27
CA PRO A 41 -1.94 6.46 16.13
C PRO A 41 -1.91 5.29 17.11
N SER A 42 -2.62 5.39 18.24
CA SER A 42 -2.71 4.29 19.22
C SER A 42 -3.34 3.03 18.61
N LEU A 43 -4.26 3.18 17.64
CA LEU A 43 -4.83 2.06 16.91
C LEU A 43 -3.80 1.36 16.02
N LYS A 44 -2.88 2.12 15.44
CA LYS A 44 -1.77 1.56 14.64
C LYS A 44 -0.82 0.78 15.55
N GLN A 45 -0.46 1.37 16.68
CA GLN A 45 0.41 0.70 17.67
C GLN A 45 -0.22 -0.59 18.21
N ALA A 46 -1.48 -0.55 18.59
CA ALA A 46 -2.19 -1.74 19.09
C ALA A 46 -2.24 -2.89 18.06
N ARG A 47 -2.31 -2.56 16.75
CA ARG A 47 -2.23 -3.58 15.69
C ARG A 47 -0.84 -4.18 15.57
N LEU A 48 0.21 -3.37 15.65
CA LEU A 48 1.59 -3.86 15.66
C LEU A 48 1.86 -4.71 16.90
N ASP A 49 1.41 -4.30 18.08
CA ASP A 49 1.55 -5.06 19.33
C ASP A 49 0.85 -6.43 19.21
N ARG A 50 -0.34 -6.45 18.58
CA ARG A 50 -1.06 -7.69 18.31
C ARG A 50 -0.28 -8.63 17.38
N ILE A 51 0.42 -8.11 16.37
CA ILE A 51 1.28 -8.93 15.49
C ILE A 51 2.47 -9.44 16.30
N ASN A 52 3.13 -8.56 17.06
CA ASN A 52 4.34 -8.89 17.81
C ASN A 52 4.09 -9.84 19.01
N SER A 53 2.86 -9.95 19.51
CA SER A 53 2.49 -10.88 20.59
C SER A 53 2.23 -12.32 20.11
N ARG A 54 2.36 -12.59 18.82
CA ARG A 54 2.11 -13.91 18.23
C ARG A 54 3.32 -14.84 18.34
N GLU A 55 3.07 -16.14 18.33
CA GLU A 55 4.13 -17.17 18.33
C GLU A 55 4.99 -17.16 17.05
N ASP A 56 4.43 -16.65 15.94
CA ASP A 56 5.08 -16.56 14.63
C ASP A 56 5.63 -15.13 14.33
N ALA A 57 5.74 -14.27 15.35
CA ALA A 57 6.21 -12.90 15.24
C ALA A 57 7.70 -12.78 14.87
N ASP A 58 8.49 -13.81 15.08
CA ASP A 58 9.90 -13.89 14.64
C ASP A 58 10.09 -13.72 13.13
N ARG A 59 9.01 -13.95 12.36
CA ARG A 59 8.96 -13.77 10.90
C ARG A 59 8.36 -12.43 10.45
N PHE A 60 8.05 -11.53 11.39
CA PHE A 60 7.55 -10.19 11.11
C PHE A 60 8.61 -9.14 11.43
N GLU A 61 8.96 -8.34 10.45
CA GLU A 61 9.83 -7.18 10.61
C GLU A 61 9.05 -5.91 10.28
N PHE A 62 8.99 -4.97 11.21
CA PHE A 62 8.32 -3.68 11.00
C PHE A 62 9.35 -2.59 10.71
N ILE A 63 9.13 -1.87 9.62
CA ILE A 63 9.93 -0.72 9.19
C ILE A 63 9.04 0.51 9.20
N LYS A 64 9.41 1.50 10.02
CA LYS A 64 8.76 2.81 9.96
C LYS A 64 9.39 3.64 8.85
N GLY A 65 8.60 4.06 7.86
CA GLY A 65 9.11 4.83 6.74
C GLY A 65 8.03 5.46 5.88
N GLU A 66 8.44 6.46 5.11
CA GLU A 66 7.59 7.18 4.16
C GLU A 66 7.77 6.62 2.75
N LEU A 67 6.65 6.39 2.04
CA LEU A 67 6.71 5.97 0.64
C LEU A 67 7.31 7.02 -0.28
N ALA A 68 7.15 8.30 0.05
CA ALA A 68 7.70 9.40 -0.73
C ALA A 68 9.22 9.55 -0.58
N ASP A 69 9.83 8.91 0.41
CA ASP A 69 11.28 8.84 0.58
C ASP A 69 11.87 7.78 -0.34
N ARG A 70 12.40 8.24 -1.48
CA ARG A 70 12.97 7.38 -2.51
C ARG A 70 14.12 6.52 -1.98
N GLU A 71 15.06 7.14 -1.27
CA GLU A 71 16.27 6.46 -0.80
C GLU A 71 15.93 5.38 0.23
N ALA A 72 14.96 5.67 1.12
CA ALA A 72 14.48 4.69 2.09
C ALA A 72 13.82 3.48 1.41
N ILE A 73 13.00 3.70 0.36
CA ILE A 73 12.35 2.62 -0.38
C ILE A 73 13.35 1.81 -1.20
N GLU A 74 14.29 2.45 -1.91
CA GLU A 74 15.37 1.76 -2.62
C GLU A 74 16.19 0.88 -1.65
N SER A 75 16.57 1.41 -0.49
CA SER A 75 17.29 0.68 0.55
C SER A 75 16.49 -0.51 1.09
N LEU A 76 15.19 -0.34 1.30
CA LEU A 76 14.30 -1.42 1.75
C LEU A 76 14.32 -2.59 0.76
N PHE A 77 14.11 -2.34 -0.52
CA PHE A 77 14.13 -3.39 -1.54
C PHE A 77 15.49 -4.05 -1.68
N ALA A 78 16.58 -3.27 -1.61
CA ALA A 78 17.94 -3.79 -1.70
C ALA A 78 18.31 -4.74 -0.55
N ASN A 79 17.78 -4.50 0.65
CA ASN A 79 18.17 -5.23 1.86
C ASN A 79 17.22 -6.40 2.22
N GLN A 80 16.00 -6.48 1.67
CA GLN A 80 14.97 -7.38 2.18
C GLN A 80 14.67 -8.62 1.34
N GLN A 81 15.21 -8.75 0.13
CA GLN A 81 14.95 -9.88 -0.79
C GLN A 81 13.44 -10.20 -0.88
N ILE A 82 12.66 -9.24 -1.38
CA ILE A 82 11.21 -9.31 -1.41
C ILE A 82 10.75 -10.14 -2.62
N ASP A 83 9.99 -11.21 -2.38
CA ASP A 83 9.39 -12.03 -3.44
C ASP A 83 8.10 -11.41 -3.95
N ARG A 84 7.29 -10.83 -3.05
CA ARG A 84 5.95 -10.29 -3.38
C ARG A 84 5.67 -9.01 -2.63
N VAL A 85 4.85 -8.16 -3.24
CA VAL A 85 4.41 -6.90 -2.61
C VAL A 85 2.89 -6.85 -2.55
N VAL A 86 2.36 -6.47 -1.39
CA VAL A 86 0.96 -6.06 -1.22
C VAL A 86 0.95 -4.59 -0.77
N HIS A 87 0.63 -3.73 -1.73
CA HIS A 87 0.66 -2.28 -1.51
C HIS A 87 -0.72 -1.76 -1.10
N LEU A 88 -0.85 -1.49 0.21
CA LEU A 88 -2.07 -0.98 0.83
C LEU A 88 -1.90 0.44 1.40
N ALA A 89 -0.66 0.91 1.52
CA ALA A 89 -0.39 2.25 1.99
C ALA A 89 -0.88 3.29 0.98
N ALA A 90 -1.67 4.21 1.45
CA ALA A 90 -2.13 5.36 0.70
C ALA A 90 -2.67 6.42 1.65
N GLN A 91 -2.57 7.68 1.26
CA GLN A 91 -3.39 8.70 1.88
C GLN A 91 -4.82 8.52 1.39
N ALA A 92 -5.71 8.10 2.29
CA ALA A 92 -7.14 7.86 2.00
C ALA A 92 -7.99 9.09 2.33
N GLY A 93 -9.24 9.10 1.88
CA GLY A 93 -10.22 10.11 2.25
C GLY A 93 -10.48 11.14 1.17
N VAL A 94 -11.65 11.00 0.51
CA VAL A 94 -12.11 11.86 -0.59
C VAL A 94 -12.14 13.34 -0.19
N ARG A 95 -12.77 13.68 0.96
CA ARG A 95 -12.92 15.07 1.42
C ARG A 95 -11.59 15.65 1.91
N HIS A 96 -10.74 14.84 2.49
CA HIS A 96 -9.43 15.27 2.98
C HIS A 96 -8.51 15.69 1.83
N SER A 97 -8.61 15.07 0.66
CA SER A 97 -7.80 15.40 -0.51
C SER A 97 -8.01 16.84 -1.02
N LEU A 98 -9.16 17.44 -0.72
CA LEU A 98 -9.44 18.84 -1.06
C LEU A 98 -8.71 19.85 -0.15
N LYS A 99 -8.40 19.43 1.09
CA LYS A 99 -7.73 20.29 2.07
C LYS A 99 -6.21 20.15 2.04
N PHE A 100 -5.71 18.95 1.77
CA PHE A 100 -4.29 18.59 1.84
C PHE A 100 -3.84 17.85 0.55
N PRO A 101 -3.89 18.52 -0.62
CA PRO A 101 -3.67 17.85 -1.90
C PRO A 101 -2.27 17.28 -2.08
N HIS A 102 -1.24 17.93 -1.58
CA HIS A 102 0.15 17.51 -1.75
C HIS A 102 0.43 16.14 -1.15
N VAL A 103 -0.11 15.86 0.05
CA VAL A 103 0.05 14.56 0.71
C VAL A 103 -0.47 13.40 -0.16
N TYR A 104 -1.50 13.66 -0.98
CA TYR A 104 -2.03 12.64 -1.91
C TYR A 104 -1.11 12.40 -3.10
N ILE A 105 -0.47 13.43 -3.62
CA ILE A 105 0.52 13.26 -4.68
C ILE A 105 1.74 12.53 -4.13
N ASP A 106 2.28 12.99 -3.00
CA ASP A 106 3.48 12.43 -2.40
C ASP A 106 3.29 10.94 -2.05
N SER A 107 2.23 10.61 -1.30
CA SER A 107 2.01 9.23 -0.85
C SER A 107 1.48 8.33 -1.97
N ASN A 108 0.48 8.78 -2.75
CA ASN A 108 -0.23 7.89 -3.65
C ASN A 108 0.39 7.82 -5.05
N VAL A 109 1.02 8.89 -5.54
CA VAL A 109 1.63 8.89 -6.88
C VAL A 109 3.13 8.66 -6.78
N THR A 110 3.85 9.55 -6.10
CA THR A 110 5.30 9.46 -5.95
C THR A 110 5.68 8.18 -5.19
N GLY A 111 5.04 7.93 -4.05
CA GLY A 111 5.29 6.73 -3.26
C GLY A 111 4.99 5.43 -4.01
N PHE A 112 3.91 5.40 -4.81
CA PHE A 112 3.60 4.23 -5.63
C PHE A 112 4.62 4.01 -6.74
N LEU A 113 5.13 5.10 -7.35
CA LEU A 113 6.23 5.00 -8.32
C LEU A 113 7.47 4.34 -7.70
N HIS A 114 7.86 4.73 -6.47
CA HIS A 114 9.00 4.11 -5.80
C HIS A 114 8.79 2.61 -5.55
N VAL A 115 7.56 2.19 -5.22
CA VAL A 115 7.22 0.76 -5.08
C VAL A 115 7.32 0.03 -6.42
N LEU A 116 6.82 0.61 -7.51
CA LEU A 116 6.92 0.02 -8.86
C LEU A 116 8.38 -0.13 -9.31
N GLU A 117 9.20 0.91 -9.10
CA GLU A 117 10.64 0.86 -9.39
C GLU A 117 11.36 -0.19 -8.53
N GLY A 118 11.03 -0.26 -7.23
CA GLY A 118 11.54 -1.31 -6.35
C GLY A 118 11.20 -2.71 -6.86
N CYS A 119 9.95 -2.94 -7.28
CA CYS A 119 9.53 -4.21 -7.85
C CYS A 119 10.30 -4.54 -9.13
N ARG A 120 10.47 -3.57 -10.02
CA ARG A 120 11.15 -3.74 -11.32
C ARG A 120 12.64 -4.05 -11.17
N TYR A 121 13.34 -3.35 -10.28
CA TYR A 121 14.79 -3.51 -10.11
C TYR A 121 15.20 -4.72 -9.28
N HIS A 122 14.28 -5.30 -8.51
CA HIS A 122 14.56 -6.44 -7.62
C HIS A 122 13.77 -7.70 -7.98
N ASP A 123 13.30 -7.80 -9.23
CA ASP A 123 12.65 -9.00 -9.79
C ASP A 123 11.51 -9.54 -8.92
N VAL A 124 10.69 -8.64 -8.35
CA VAL A 124 9.52 -9.03 -7.56
C VAL A 124 8.53 -9.81 -8.41
N GLU A 125 8.19 -11.02 -7.98
CA GLU A 125 7.34 -11.93 -8.76
C GLU A 125 5.90 -11.43 -8.95
N HIS A 126 5.37 -10.69 -7.97
CA HIS A 126 3.96 -10.28 -7.99
C HIS A 126 3.71 -9.06 -7.10
N LEU A 127 3.09 -8.06 -7.68
CA LEU A 127 2.57 -6.87 -6.99
C LEU A 127 1.04 -6.91 -6.99
N VAL A 128 0.44 -6.83 -5.80
CA VAL A 128 -0.98 -6.56 -5.60
C VAL A 128 -1.10 -5.18 -4.97
N TYR A 129 -1.95 -4.33 -5.50
CA TYR A 129 -2.18 -2.99 -4.94
C TYR A 129 -3.68 -2.70 -4.80
N ALA A 130 -4.03 -1.90 -3.81
CA ALA A 130 -5.41 -1.48 -3.60
C ALA A 130 -5.77 -0.36 -4.57
N SER A 131 -6.88 -0.50 -5.31
CA SER A 131 -7.57 0.60 -5.95
C SER A 131 -8.80 1.02 -5.12
N THR A 132 -9.78 1.64 -5.71
CA THR A 132 -10.96 2.18 -5.02
C THR A 132 -12.15 2.30 -5.98
N SER A 133 -13.37 2.15 -5.45
CA SER A 133 -14.58 2.44 -6.23
C SER A 133 -14.69 3.91 -6.65
N SER A 134 -13.95 4.82 -6.02
CA SER A 134 -13.91 6.24 -6.41
C SER A 134 -13.35 6.46 -7.82
N VAL A 135 -12.62 5.49 -8.39
CA VAL A 135 -12.11 5.58 -9.78
C VAL A 135 -13.23 5.58 -10.81
N TYR A 136 -14.40 5.00 -10.49
CA TYR A 136 -15.56 5.02 -11.39
C TYR A 136 -16.19 6.41 -11.55
N GLY A 137 -15.80 7.38 -10.70
CA GLY A 137 -16.16 8.78 -10.86
C GLY A 137 -17.65 9.04 -10.80
N SER A 138 -18.19 9.67 -11.84
CA SER A 138 -19.61 10.01 -11.96
C SER A 138 -20.47 8.90 -12.58
N ASP A 139 -19.95 7.71 -12.84
CA ASP A 139 -20.78 6.60 -13.34
C ASP A 139 -21.81 6.22 -12.28
N THR A 140 -23.07 6.28 -12.68
CA THR A 140 -24.21 5.93 -11.83
C THR A 140 -24.75 4.54 -12.07
N SER A 141 -24.19 3.81 -13.05
CA SER A 141 -24.61 2.45 -13.35
C SER A 141 -24.16 1.47 -12.27
N MET A 142 -25.10 0.69 -11.77
CA MET A 142 -24.84 -0.30 -10.71
C MET A 142 -25.24 -1.70 -11.19
N PRO A 143 -24.45 -2.73 -10.82
CA PRO A 143 -23.17 -2.66 -10.12
C PRO A 143 -22.06 -2.05 -10.97
N PHE A 144 -21.03 -1.48 -10.34
CA PHE A 144 -19.83 -1.07 -11.04
C PHE A 144 -19.16 -2.27 -11.74
N SER A 145 -18.53 -2.02 -12.89
CA SER A 145 -17.83 -3.04 -13.66
C SER A 145 -16.45 -2.55 -14.07
N GLU A 146 -15.45 -3.38 -13.86
CA GLU A 146 -14.06 -3.12 -14.26
C GLU A 146 -13.87 -3.01 -15.78
N HIS A 147 -14.84 -3.48 -16.56
CA HIS A 147 -14.84 -3.37 -18.04
C HIS A 147 -15.31 -2.01 -18.55
N LYS A 148 -15.79 -1.14 -17.65
CA LYS A 148 -16.22 0.21 -18.04
C LYS A 148 -15.09 1.20 -17.84
N GLY A 149 -14.93 2.11 -18.81
CA GLY A 149 -14.03 3.25 -18.67
C GLY A 149 -14.42 4.13 -17.48
N ALA A 150 -13.42 4.60 -16.75
CA ALA A 150 -13.58 5.43 -15.55
C ALA A 150 -12.73 6.70 -15.69
N ASP A 151 -13.08 7.55 -16.68
CA ASP A 151 -12.20 8.63 -17.15
C ASP A 151 -12.49 9.98 -16.46
N HIS A 152 -13.48 10.05 -15.58
CA HIS A 152 -13.91 11.28 -14.93
C HIS A 152 -13.88 11.18 -13.40
N PRO A 153 -12.66 11.12 -12.77
CA PRO A 153 -12.55 11.09 -11.32
C PRO A 153 -13.09 12.37 -10.71
N MET A 154 -13.93 12.24 -9.68
CA MET A 154 -14.60 13.38 -9.04
C MET A 154 -13.75 14.11 -8.00
N THR A 155 -12.61 13.56 -7.63
CA THR A 155 -11.73 14.11 -6.59
C THR A 155 -10.27 13.82 -6.87
N LEU A 156 -9.38 14.59 -6.22
CA LEU A 156 -7.94 14.34 -6.33
C LEU A 156 -7.57 12.94 -5.83
N TYR A 157 -8.18 12.47 -4.73
CA TYR A 157 -7.99 11.09 -4.27
C TYR A 157 -8.30 10.08 -5.37
N ALA A 158 -9.47 10.20 -6.01
CA ALA A 158 -9.85 9.32 -7.11
C ALA A 158 -8.86 9.41 -8.29
N ALA A 159 -8.43 10.64 -8.63
CA ALA A 159 -7.45 10.87 -9.69
C ALA A 159 -6.09 10.20 -9.38
N THR A 160 -5.58 10.31 -8.15
CA THR A 160 -4.33 9.64 -7.76
C THR A 160 -4.45 8.12 -7.82
N LYS A 161 -5.59 7.55 -7.41
CA LYS A 161 -5.82 6.09 -7.48
C LYS A 161 -6.00 5.61 -8.92
N ARG A 162 -6.65 6.40 -9.79
CA ARG A 162 -6.71 6.10 -11.22
C ARG A 162 -5.33 6.17 -11.87
N ALA A 163 -4.50 7.16 -11.48
CA ALA A 163 -3.11 7.22 -11.91
C ALA A 163 -2.33 5.96 -11.54
N ASN A 164 -2.55 5.39 -10.33
CA ASN A 164 -1.91 4.14 -9.94
C ASN A 164 -2.25 2.99 -10.91
N GLU A 165 -3.51 2.86 -11.35
CA GLU A 165 -3.92 1.83 -12.30
C GLU A 165 -3.19 1.99 -13.64
N HIS A 166 -3.08 3.23 -14.16
CA HIS A 166 -2.35 3.50 -15.39
C HIS A 166 -0.84 3.27 -15.25
N MET A 167 -0.25 3.69 -14.12
CA MET A 167 1.16 3.44 -13.84
C MET A 167 1.44 1.93 -13.77
N ALA A 168 0.65 1.18 -13.01
CA ALA A 168 0.82 -0.27 -12.90
C ALA A 168 0.70 -0.96 -14.27
N HIS A 169 -0.24 -0.55 -15.12
CA HIS A 169 -0.37 -1.06 -16.49
C HIS A 169 0.86 -0.74 -17.35
N GLY A 170 1.47 0.44 -17.18
CA GLY A 170 2.69 0.80 -17.90
C GLY A 170 3.95 0.02 -17.48
N TYR A 171 3.88 -0.64 -16.30
CA TYR A 171 4.97 -1.46 -15.76
C TYR A 171 4.75 -2.98 -15.95
N SER A 172 3.58 -3.42 -16.46
CA SER A 172 3.21 -4.83 -16.63
C SER A 172 3.72 -5.47 -17.92
#